data_1de2d1d52ddd856a739a39b0f5d81391
#
_entry.id   1de2d1d52ddd856a739a39b0f5d81391
#
_cell.length_a   1.000
_cell.length_b   1.000
_cell.length_c   1.000
_cell.angle_alpha   90.00
_cell.angle_beta   90.00
_cell.angle_gamma   90.00
#
_symmetry.space_group_name_H-M   'P 1'
#
loop_
_entity.id
_entity.type
_entity.pdbx_description
1 polymer ?
#
loop_
_entity_poly.entity_id
_entity_poly.type
_entity_poly.pdbx_seq_one_letter_code
_entity_poly.pdbx_strand_id
1 'polypeptide(L)'
;TTKEISQKFGMQRTNVSTILNLLVKEGKIEKISGRPVKYSFLVSLSDKKEESCFKKLIGHDGSLKKSIQLAKAVILYPEHELSVLISGESGTGKSFFASLMYEFAIENKIFNKDAPFVKFNCRYYDGLVDIYERLFGNEDSQNNCVFQKAKGGILFIDHIDLLPSNVCDKLFEIVENEKREYKDTMIICATNNNNLKKTLVEAYSAKFSV
;
A
#
# COMPACT_ATOMS: atom_id res chain seq x y z
N THR A 1 7.71 18.36 17.30
CA THR A 1 8.45 18.68 18.54
C THR A 1 8.04 17.78 19.68
N THR A 2 8.86 17.67 20.75
CA THR A 2 8.50 16.94 21.98
C THR A 2 7.21 17.42 22.60
N LYS A 3 6.90 18.72 22.51
CA LYS A 3 5.66 19.32 23.05
C LYS A 3 4.42 18.80 22.29
N GLU A 4 4.46 18.81 20.98
CA GLU A 4 3.35 18.35 20.14
C GLU A 4 3.07 16.86 20.33
N ILE A 5 4.12 16.06 20.39
CA ILE A 5 4.01 14.61 20.63
C ILE A 5 3.43 14.33 22.03
N SER A 6 3.95 15.02 23.06
CA SER A 6 3.46 14.94 24.43
C SER A 6 1.95 15.23 24.51
N GLN A 7 1.49 16.30 23.86
CA GLN A 7 0.08 16.67 23.82
C GLN A 7 -0.78 15.65 23.04
N LYS A 8 -0.27 15.17 21.90
CA LYS A 8 -1.01 14.23 21.04
C LYS A 8 -1.22 12.86 21.70
N PHE A 9 -0.25 12.39 22.47
CA PHE A 9 -0.27 11.06 23.10
C PHE A 9 -0.55 11.07 24.60
N GLY A 10 -0.82 12.23 25.21
CA GLY A 10 -1.09 12.33 26.63
C GLY A 10 0.09 11.93 27.54
N MET A 11 1.32 11.94 27.01
CA MET A 11 2.53 11.51 27.73
C MET A 11 3.27 12.70 28.35
N GLN A 12 3.98 12.48 29.46
CA GLN A 12 4.86 13.50 30.02
C GLN A 12 6.02 13.83 29.05
N ARG A 13 6.36 15.12 28.94
CA ARG A 13 7.42 15.59 28.01
C ARG A 13 8.79 14.94 28.26
N THR A 14 9.10 14.62 29.50
CA THR A 14 10.33 13.92 29.90
C THR A 14 10.38 12.53 29.27
N ASN A 15 9.29 11.75 29.36
CA ASN A 15 9.19 10.42 28.80
C ASN A 15 9.29 10.46 27.26
N VAL A 16 8.58 11.40 26.63
CA VAL A 16 8.68 11.61 25.18
C VAL A 16 10.11 11.95 24.77
N SER A 17 10.80 12.83 25.51
CA SER A 17 12.20 13.19 25.23
C SER A 17 13.14 11.99 25.36
N THR A 18 12.95 11.15 26.37
CA THR A 18 13.74 9.93 26.57
C THR A 18 13.54 8.94 25.43
N ILE A 19 12.29 8.68 25.04
CA ILE A 19 11.97 7.79 23.91
C ILE A 19 12.57 8.32 22.60
N LEU A 20 12.41 9.61 22.32
CA LEU A 20 12.95 10.20 21.09
C LEU A 20 14.48 10.15 21.06
N ASN A 21 15.16 10.40 22.18
CA ASN A 21 16.63 10.28 22.23
C ASN A 21 17.09 8.83 22.09
N LEU A 22 16.32 7.86 22.56
CA LEU A 22 16.59 6.44 22.36
C LEU A 22 16.45 6.07 20.89
N LEU A 23 15.38 6.52 20.23
CA LEU A 23 15.18 6.30 18.78
C LEU A 23 16.27 6.98 17.92
N VAL A 24 16.78 8.13 18.35
CA VAL A 24 17.95 8.78 17.71
C VAL A 24 19.19 7.90 17.86
N LYS A 25 19.43 7.35 19.06
CA LYS A 25 20.57 6.45 19.33
C LYS A 25 20.48 5.15 18.54
N GLU A 26 19.27 4.65 18.32
CA GLU A 26 19.01 3.47 17.47
C GLU A 26 19.07 3.77 15.97
N GLY A 27 19.31 5.03 15.58
CA GLY A 27 19.36 5.42 14.18
C GLY A 27 18.02 5.40 13.45
N LYS A 28 16.90 5.40 14.17
CA LYS A 28 15.54 5.37 13.58
C LYS A 28 15.00 6.77 13.26
N ILE A 29 15.46 7.79 13.98
CA ILE A 29 15.10 9.19 13.75
C ILE A 29 16.32 10.09 13.87
N GLU A 30 16.27 11.25 13.21
CA GLU A 30 17.28 12.30 13.31
C GLU A 30 16.80 13.44 14.20
N LYS A 31 17.73 13.99 14.99
CA LYS A 31 17.49 15.16 15.80
C LYS A 31 18.00 16.40 15.08
N ILE A 32 17.08 17.25 14.67
CA ILE A 32 17.39 18.53 14.02
C ILE A 32 17.57 19.59 15.11
N SER A 33 18.79 20.08 15.23
CA SER A 33 19.14 21.15 16.19
C SER A 33 18.40 22.44 15.85
N GLY A 34 17.81 23.06 16.87
CA GLY A 34 17.07 24.32 16.73
C GLY A 34 16.27 24.64 17.98
N ARG A 35 15.63 25.81 17.98
CA ARG A 35 14.70 26.19 19.05
C ARG A 35 13.33 26.46 18.41
N PRO A 36 12.36 25.52 18.51
CA PRO A 36 12.41 24.25 19.26
C PRO A 36 13.16 23.13 18.49
N VAL A 37 13.68 22.15 19.23
CA VAL A 37 14.28 20.93 18.67
C VAL A 37 13.19 20.15 17.91
N LYS A 38 13.49 19.76 16.68
CA LYS A 38 12.62 18.93 15.83
C LYS A 38 13.23 17.55 15.70
N TYR A 39 12.38 16.56 15.45
CA TYR A 39 12.79 15.20 15.13
C TYR A 39 12.19 14.83 13.79
N SER A 40 12.99 14.24 12.92
CA SER A 40 12.58 13.69 11.62
C SER A 40 12.84 12.20 11.64
N PHE A 41 12.00 11.43 10.97
CA PHE A 41 12.37 10.05 10.69
C PHE A 41 13.63 10.08 9.83
N LEU A 42 14.64 9.32 10.22
CA LEU A 42 15.63 8.85 9.29
C LEU A 42 14.90 7.86 8.37
N VAL A 43 14.08 8.37 7.48
CA VAL A 43 13.99 7.71 6.21
C VAL A 43 15.41 7.82 5.67
N SER A 44 16.16 6.74 5.71
CA SER A 44 17.39 6.58 4.97
C SER A 44 17.00 6.52 3.47
N LEU A 45 16.48 7.62 3.00
CA LEU A 45 16.73 8.07 1.66
C LEU A 45 18.25 8.31 1.67
N SER A 46 19.02 7.22 1.47
CA SER A 46 20.38 7.38 1.00
C SER A 46 20.29 8.51 -0.03
N ASP A 47 21.03 9.60 0.18
CA ASP A 47 21.28 10.67 -0.78
C ASP A 47 22.06 10.16 -2.01
N LYS A 48 21.76 8.99 -2.48
CA LYS A 48 21.81 8.65 -3.87
C LYS A 48 20.56 9.28 -4.48
N LYS A 49 20.77 10.28 -5.32
CA LYS A 49 19.86 10.71 -6.37
C LYS A 49 19.54 9.54 -7.32
N GLU A 50 19.03 8.44 -6.80
CA GLU A 50 18.36 7.45 -7.60
C GLU A 50 17.03 8.09 -7.98
N GLU A 51 16.94 8.42 -9.24
CA GLU A 51 15.73 9.00 -9.81
C GLU A 51 14.59 8.04 -9.53
N SER A 52 13.75 8.36 -8.53
CA SER A 52 12.60 7.52 -8.18
C SER A 52 11.84 7.15 -9.44
N CYS A 53 11.51 5.87 -9.63
CA CYS A 53 10.74 5.38 -10.78
C CYS A 53 9.47 6.20 -11.04
N PHE A 54 8.88 6.82 -10.00
CA PHE A 54 7.73 7.71 -10.11
C PHE A 54 7.97 8.98 -10.91
N LYS A 55 9.23 9.37 -11.21
CA LYS A 55 9.52 10.48 -12.13
C LYS A 55 9.04 10.22 -13.57
N LYS A 56 8.79 8.96 -13.91
CA LYS A 56 8.17 8.57 -15.19
C LYS A 56 6.72 9.08 -15.34
N LEU A 57 6.08 9.50 -14.24
CA LEU A 57 4.71 10.03 -14.25
C LEU A 57 4.70 11.51 -14.61
N ILE A 58 3.84 11.87 -15.55
CA ILE A 58 3.54 13.29 -15.83
C ILE A 58 2.80 13.85 -14.61
N GLY A 59 3.28 14.98 -14.06
CA GLY A 59 2.72 15.59 -12.85
C GLY A 59 3.21 15.00 -11.53
N HIS A 60 4.34 14.25 -11.55
CA HIS A 60 4.92 13.60 -10.37
C HIS A 60 5.30 14.58 -9.24
N ASP A 61 5.68 15.80 -9.57
CA ASP A 61 6.04 16.88 -8.63
C ASP A 61 4.88 17.90 -8.42
N GLY A 62 3.78 17.74 -9.16
CA GLY A 62 2.57 18.55 -9.12
C GLY A 62 1.36 17.79 -8.59
N SER A 63 0.39 17.54 -9.47
CA SER A 63 -0.91 16.93 -9.12
C SER A 63 -0.82 15.55 -8.49
N LEU A 64 0.17 14.73 -8.87
CA LEU A 64 0.37 13.38 -8.34
C LEU A 64 1.29 13.33 -7.12
N LYS A 65 1.88 14.44 -6.70
CA LYS A 65 2.87 14.46 -5.61
C LYS A 65 2.34 13.82 -4.33
N LYS A 66 1.12 14.17 -3.93
CA LYS A 66 0.48 13.61 -2.72
C LYS A 66 0.23 12.11 -2.85
N SER A 67 -0.30 11.66 -3.99
CA SER A 67 -0.56 10.24 -4.26
C SER A 67 0.74 9.41 -4.27
N ILE A 68 1.81 9.96 -4.84
CA ILE A 68 3.14 9.32 -4.83
C ILE A 68 3.69 9.22 -3.41
N GLN A 69 3.54 10.27 -2.59
CA GLN A 69 3.98 10.23 -1.19
C GLN A 69 3.23 9.17 -0.39
N LEU A 70 1.91 9.05 -0.59
CA LEU A 70 1.10 8.01 0.05
C LEU A 70 1.50 6.61 -0.43
N ALA A 71 1.68 6.41 -1.73
CA ALA A 71 2.13 5.14 -2.30
C ALA A 71 3.48 4.69 -1.72
N LYS A 72 4.45 5.61 -1.63
CA LYS A 72 5.75 5.34 -1.00
C LYS A 72 5.60 4.98 0.48
N ALA A 73 4.77 5.71 1.21
CA ALA A 73 4.53 5.45 2.63
C ALA A 73 3.92 4.07 2.87
N VAL A 74 2.95 3.67 2.04
CA VAL A 74 2.32 2.33 2.13
C VAL A 74 3.32 1.22 1.80
N ILE A 75 4.13 1.37 0.74
CA ILE A 75 5.14 0.37 0.36
C ILE A 75 6.19 0.19 1.45
N LEU A 76 6.61 1.28 2.08
CA LEU A 76 7.61 1.26 3.15
C LEU A 76 7.04 0.88 4.52
N TYR A 77 5.71 0.69 4.62
CA TYR A 77 5.07 0.29 5.87
C TYR A 77 5.43 -1.17 6.19
N PRO A 78 5.82 -1.47 7.44
CA PRO A 78 6.20 -2.82 7.83
C PRO A 78 5.09 -3.84 7.59
N GLU A 79 5.48 -5.08 7.29
CA GLU A 79 4.60 -6.26 7.19
C GLU A 79 3.59 -6.27 6.05
N HIS A 80 3.64 -5.30 5.11
CA HIS A 80 2.72 -5.18 3.94
C HIS A 80 1.23 -5.25 4.30
N GLU A 81 0.89 -4.82 5.51
CA GLU A 81 -0.47 -4.92 6.06
C GLU A 81 -1.46 -3.99 5.35
N LEU A 82 -0.97 -2.97 4.67
CA LEU A 82 -1.82 -1.98 4.03
C LEU A 82 -2.15 -2.37 2.59
N SER A 83 -3.43 -2.43 2.29
CA SER A 83 -3.94 -2.52 0.93
C SER A 83 -4.15 -1.13 0.33
N VAL A 84 -4.07 -1.02 -1.00
CA VAL A 84 -4.17 0.26 -1.72
C VAL A 84 -5.35 0.25 -2.66
N LEU A 85 -6.12 1.34 -2.66
CA LEU A 85 -7.14 1.61 -3.67
C LEU A 85 -6.73 2.80 -4.52
N ILE A 86 -6.51 2.58 -5.83
CA ILE A 86 -6.24 3.62 -6.81
C ILE A 86 -7.56 3.97 -7.50
N SER A 87 -8.07 5.17 -7.28
CA SER A 87 -9.27 5.65 -7.96
C SER A 87 -8.94 6.74 -8.99
N GLY A 88 -9.64 6.75 -10.10
CA GLY A 88 -9.48 7.74 -11.16
C GLY A 88 -10.22 7.33 -12.43
N GLU A 89 -10.43 8.28 -13.34
CA GLU A 89 -11.10 8.04 -14.61
C GLU A 89 -10.38 7.00 -15.48
N SER A 90 -11.09 6.46 -16.46
CA SER A 90 -10.48 5.56 -17.44
C SER A 90 -9.36 6.28 -18.19
N GLY A 91 -8.25 5.58 -18.45
CA GLY A 91 -7.10 6.17 -19.17
C GLY A 91 -6.15 7.03 -18.33
N THR A 92 -6.41 7.27 -17.04
CA THR A 92 -5.54 8.11 -16.18
C THR A 92 -4.23 7.45 -15.75
N GLY A 93 -3.96 6.21 -16.17
CA GLY A 93 -2.69 5.52 -15.90
C GLY A 93 -2.65 4.75 -14.58
N LYS A 94 -3.80 4.34 -14.01
CA LYS A 94 -3.86 3.56 -12.74
C LYS A 94 -3.00 2.31 -12.76
N SER A 95 -3.08 1.52 -13.81
CA SER A 95 -2.28 0.29 -13.95
C SER A 95 -0.78 0.59 -14.11
N PHE A 96 -0.43 1.71 -14.74
CA PHE A 96 0.96 2.19 -14.81
C PHE A 96 1.45 2.66 -13.44
N PHE A 97 0.62 3.39 -12.70
CA PHE A 97 0.94 3.80 -11.34
C PHE A 97 1.20 2.58 -10.43
N ALA A 98 0.35 1.54 -10.50
CA ALA A 98 0.55 0.29 -9.77
C ALA A 98 1.87 -0.43 -10.17
N SER A 99 2.25 -0.41 -11.46
CA SER A 99 3.52 -0.98 -11.89
C SER A 99 4.73 -0.20 -11.36
N LEU A 100 4.62 1.12 -11.21
CA LEU A 100 5.67 1.93 -10.58
C LEU A 100 5.74 1.71 -9.05
N MET A 101 4.63 1.41 -8.41
CA MET A 101 4.63 0.99 -7.00
C MET A 101 5.43 -0.32 -6.82
N TYR A 102 5.22 -1.30 -7.71
CA TYR A 102 5.99 -2.53 -7.72
C TYR A 102 7.49 -2.26 -7.97
N GLU A 103 7.82 -1.46 -9.00
CA GLU A 103 9.22 -1.09 -9.30
C GLU A 103 9.88 -0.43 -8.08
N PHE A 104 9.18 0.49 -7.41
CA PHE A 104 9.66 1.13 -6.19
C PHE A 104 9.88 0.15 -5.04
N ALA A 105 9.01 -0.83 -4.88
CA ALA A 105 9.14 -1.86 -3.85
C ALA A 105 10.39 -2.75 -4.09
N ILE A 106 10.67 -3.10 -5.34
CA ILE A 106 11.89 -3.83 -5.72
C ILE A 106 13.16 -2.98 -5.51
N GLU A 107 13.15 -1.72 -5.97
CA GLU A 107 14.28 -0.78 -5.79
C GLU A 107 14.65 -0.61 -4.31
N ASN A 108 13.65 -0.57 -3.44
CA ASN A 108 13.85 -0.41 -1.99
C ASN A 108 14.02 -1.74 -1.24
N LYS A 109 14.14 -2.87 -1.95
CA LYS A 109 14.33 -4.22 -1.38
C LYS A 109 13.22 -4.65 -0.41
N ILE A 110 12.03 -4.12 -0.60
CA ILE A 110 10.83 -4.52 0.15
C ILE A 110 10.40 -5.91 -0.32
N PHE A 111 10.46 -6.15 -1.62
CA PHE A 111 10.31 -7.46 -2.23
C PHE A 111 11.61 -7.91 -2.89
N ASN A 112 11.77 -9.20 -3.07
CA ASN A 112 12.86 -9.78 -3.84
C ASN A 112 12.74 -9.35 -5.32
N LYS A 113 13.86 -9.37 -6.05
CA LYS A 113 13.88 -9.00 -7.48
C LYS A 113 12.95 -9.85 -8.34
N ASP A 114 12.74 -11.09 -7.95
CA ASP A 114 11.91 -12.07 -8.66
C ASP A 114 10.48 -12.13 -8.09
N ALA A 115 10.11 -11.20 -7.20
CA ALA A 115 8.78 -11.16 -6.62
C ALA A 115 7.71 -11.01 -7.70
N PRO A 116 6.59 -11.75 -7.63
CA PRO A 116 5.58 -11.68 -8.66
C PRO A 116 4.81 -10.36 -8.65
N PHE A 117 4.51 -9.84 -9.83
CA PHE A 117 3.53 -8.78 -10.03
C PHE A 117 2.39 -9.33 -10.87
N VAL A 118 1.36 -9.82 -10.20
CA VAL A 118 0.22 -10.47 -10.85
C VAL A 118 -0.88 -9.45 -11.10
N LYS A 119 -1.31 -9.35 -12.37
CA LYS A 119 -2.41 -8.47 -12.78
C LYS A 119 -3.65 -9.29 -13.01
N PHE A 120 -4.73 -8.92 -12.37
CA PHE A 120 -6.06 -9.48 -12.56
C PHE A 120 -7.00 -8.36 -13.00
N ASN A 121 -7.62 -8.51 -14.17
CA ASN A 121 -8.57 -7.53 -14.68
C ASN A 121 -9.97 -8.13 -14.69
N CYS A 122 -10.85 -7.60 -13.84
CA CYS A 122 -12.20 -8.12 -13.64
C CYS A 122 -13.06 -8.09 -14.91
N ARG A 123 -12.76 -7.22 -15.89
CA ARG A 123 -13.50 -7.13 -17.16
C ARG A 123 -13.43 -8.39 -18.03
N TYR A 124 -12.40 -9.20 -17.89
CA TYR A 124 -12.22 -10.39 -18.71
C TYR A 124 -12.98 -11.62 -18.22
N TYR A 125 -13.73 -11.47 -17.11
CA TYR A 125 -14.40 -12.58 -16.43
C TYR A 125 -15.90 -12.38 -16.36
N ASP A 126 -16.51 -11.90 -17.44
CA ASP A 126 -17.94 -11.64 -17.54
C ASP A 126 -18.70 -12.95 -17.75
N GLY A 127 -19.15 -13.57 -16.68
CA GLY A 127 -20.15 -14.66 -16.66
C GLY A 127 -19.70 -16.05 -17.10
N LEU A 128 -18.49 -16.26 -17.60
CA LEU A 128 -18.05 -17.54 -18.18
C LEU A 128 -17.13 -18.37 -17.25
N VAL A 129 -16.54 -17.76 -16.25
CA VAL A 129 -15.65 -18.43 -15.29
C VAL A 129 -16.00 -17.92 -13.90
N ASP A 130 -16.04 -18.82 -12.92
CA ASP A 130 -16.20 -18.40 -11.53
C ASP A 130 -14.99 -17.54 -11.10
N ILE A 131 -15.19 -16.23 -11.01
CA ILE A 131 -14.18 -15.26 -10.56
C ILE A 131 -13.66 -15.64 -9.16
N TYR A 132 -14.56 -16.19 -8.33
CA TYR A 132 -14.19 -16.61 -6.98
C TYR A 132 -13.13 -17.72 -7.02
N GLU A 133 -13.39 -18.81 -7.77
CA GLU A 133 -12.42 -19.90 -7.91
C GLU A 133 -11.10 -19.43 -8.54
N ARG A 134 -11.18 -18.53 -9.50
CA ARG A 134 -10.00 -17.99 -10.15
C ARG A 134 -9.12 -17.19 -9.21
N LEU A 135 -9.71 -16.35 -8.36
CA LEU A 135 -8.98 -15.54 -7.39
C LEU A 135 -8.46 -16.37 -6.23
N PHE A 136 -9.33 -17.17 -5.61
CA PHE A 136 -9.04 -17.80 -4.33
C PHE A 136 -8.76 -19.30 -4.43
N GLY A 137 -9.11 -19.93 -5.55
CA GLY A 137 -9.03 -21.39 -5.74
C GLY A 137 -10.25 -22.12 -5.17
N ASN A 138 -10.28 -23.42 -5.42
CA ASN A 138 -11.17 -24.40 -4.82
C ASN A 138 -10.34 -25.52 -4.21
N GLU A 139 -10.98 -26.54 -3.59
CA GLU A 139 -10.27 -27.64 -2.93
C GLU A 139 -9.28 -28.36 -3.85
N ASP A 140 -9.56 -28.44 -5.16
CA ASP A 140 -8.73 -29.10 -6.17
C ASP A 140 -7.69 -28.18 -6.80
N SER A 141 -7.89 -26.85 -6.76
CA SER A 141 -7.10 -25.86 -7.51
C SER A 141 -6.42 -24.80 -6.64
N GLN A 142 -6.34 -24.99 -5.34
CA GLN A 142 -5.74 -24.01 -4.40
C GLN A 142 -4.35 -23.52 -4.85
N ASN A 143 -3.53 -24.40 -5.39
CA ASN A 143 -2.16 -24.06 -5.81
C ASN A 143 -2.08 -23.27 -7.13
N ASN A 144 -3.18 -23.07 -7.85
CA ASN A 144 -3.18 -22.41 -9.16
C ASN A 144 -4.01 -21.12 -9.21
N CYS A 145 -4.51 -20.65 -8.07
CA CYS A 145 -5.28 -19.42 -8.01
C CYS A 145 -4.40 -18.16 -8.12
N VAL A 146 -5.05 -17.04 -8.38
CA VAL A 146 -4.38 -15.74 -8.59
C VAL A 146 -3.64 -15.29 -7.33
N PHE A 147 -4.24 -15.47 -6.16
CA PHE A 147 -3.60 -15.13 -4.89
C PHE A 147 -2.33 -15.93 -4.63
N GLN A 148 -2.33 -17.23 -4.90
CA GLN A 148 -1.12 -18.05 -4.76
C GLN A 148 -0.01 -17.64 -5.72
N LYS A 149 -0.36 -17.28 -6.96
CA LYS A 149 0.61 -16.76 -7.94
C LYS A 149 1.24 -15.43 -7.53
N ALA A 150 0.52 -14.63 -6.74
CA ALA A 150 0.97 -13.32 -6.26
C ALA A 150 1.76 -13.40 -4.94
N LYS A 151 1.85 -14.58 -4.33
CA LYS A 151 2.50 -14.76 -3.03
C LYS A 151 3.94 -14.25 -3.04
N GLY A 152 4.28 -13.46 -2.03
CA GLY A 152 5.59 -12.83 -1.90
C GLY A 152 5.81 -11.62 -2.81
N GLY A 153 4.74 -11.06 -3.38
CA GLY A 153 4.80 -9.91 -4.27
C GLY A 153 3.55 -9.03 -4.22
N ILE A 154 3.09 -8.59 -5.37
CA ILE A 154 1.93 -7.69 -5.50
C ILE A 154 0.84 -8.33 -6.35
N LEU A 155 -0.39 -8.32 -5.85
CA LEU A 155 -1.61 -8.58 -6.60
C LEU A 155 -2.28 -7.25 -6.96
N PHE A 156 -2.34 -6.95 -8.26
CA PHE A 156 -3.06 -5.80 -8.79
C PHE A 156 -4.40 -6.23 -9.38
N ILE A 157 -5.51 -5.79 -8.77
CA ILE A 157 -6.89 -6.08 -9.21
C ILE A 157 -7.46 -4.81 -9.86
N ASP A 158 -7.61 -4.86 -11.18
CA ASP A 158 -8.18 -3.75 -11.96
C ASP A 158 -9.68 -3.92 -12.14
N HIS A 159 -10.42 -2.80 -12.13
CA HIS A 159 -11.87 -2.75 -12.21
C HIS A 159 -12.57 -3.53 -11.08
N ILE A 160 -12.12 -3.30 -9.83
CA ILE A 160 -12.71 -3.96 -8.64
C ILE A 160 -14.23 -3.72 -8.53
N ASP A 161 -14.74 -2.65 -9.10
CA ASP A 161 -16.16 -2.31 -9.17
C ASP A 161 -17.01 -3.33 -9.97
N LEU A 162 -16.41 -4.22 -10.72
CA LEU A 162 -17.08 -5.28 -11.46
C LEU A 162 -17.10 -6.62 -10.71
N LEU A 163 -16.50 -6.69 -9.52
CA LEU A 163 -16.53 -7.91 -8.73
C LEU A 163 -17.93 -8.20 -8.16
N PRO A 164 -18.40 -9.47 -8.18
CA PRO A 164 -19.58 -9.90 -7.46
C PRO A 164 -19.43 -9.68 -5.95
N SER A 165 -20.56 -9.46 -5.24
CA SER A 165 -20.55 -9.16 -3.79
C SER A 165 -19.83 -10.23 -2.97
N ASN A 166 -20.07 -11.51 -3.23
CA ASN A 166 -19.43 -12.61 -2.52
C ASN A 166 -17.89 -12.62 -2.68
N VAL A 167 -17.39 -12.17 -3.84
CA VAL A 167 -15.95 -12.03 -4.10
C VAL A 167 -15.39 -10.84 -3.35
N CYS A 168 -16.12 -9.72 -3.33
CA CYS A 168 -15.73 -8.54 -2.55
C CYS A 168 -15.67 -8.87 -1.05
N ASP A 169 -16.70 -9.54 -0.51
CA ASP A 169 -16.76 -9.92 0.91
C ASP A 169 -15.55 -10.78 1.30
N LYS A 170 -15.21 -11.76 0.47
CA LYS A 170 -14.02 -12.60 0.69
C LYS A 170 -12.72 -11.83 0.59
N LEU A 171 -12.61 -10.91 -0.37
CA LEU A 171 -11.44 -10.04 -0.51
C LEU A 171 -11.26 -9.16 0.73
N PHE A 172 -12.33 -8.60 1.26
CA PHE A 172 -12.31 -7.79 2.48
C PHE A 172 -11.97 -8.62 3.71
N GLU A 173 -12.52 -9.82 3.84
CA GLU A 173 -12.13 -10.76 4.89
C GLU A 173 -10.61 -11.00 4.90
N ILE A 174 -10.02 -11.22 3.72
CA ILE A 174 -8.56 -11.39 3.58
C ILE A 174 -7.81 -10.13 4.01
N VAL A 175 -8.30 -8.94 3.63
CA VAL A 175 -7.66 -7.66 3.97
C VAL A 175 -7.79 -7.35 5.47
N GLU A 176 -8.91 -7.72 6.10
CA GLU A 176 -9.19 -7.41 7.52
C GLU A 176 -8.59 -8.40 8.49
N ASN A 177 -8.37 -9.64 8.07
CA ASN A 177 -7.93 -10.69 8.98
C ASN A 177 -6.46 -10.51 9.36
N GLU A 178 -6.18 -10.30 10.66
CA GLU A 178 -4.83 -10.19 11.21
C GLU A 178 -4.02 -11.49 11.06
N LYS A 179 -4.69 -12.64 10.94
CA LYS A 179 -4.08 -13.95 10.62
C LYS A 179 -4.08 -14.23 9.12
N ARG A 180 -3.78 -13.24 8.30
CA ARG A 180 -3.86 -13.30 6.84
C ARG A 180 -3.21 -14.56 6.29
N GLU A 181 -3.98 -15.32 5.55
CA GLU A 181 -3.48 -16.44 4.75
C GLU A 181 -2.44 -15.99 3.71
N TYR A 182 -2.51 -14.72 3.27
CA TYR A 182 -1.68 -14.10 2.25
C TYR A 182 -0.89 -12.88 2.77
N LYS A 183 -0.30 -13.00 3.97
CA LYS A 183 0.49 -11.92 4.62
C LYS A 183 1.60 -11.34 3.74
N ASP A 184 2.22 -12.21 2.96
CA ASP A 184 3.36 -11.85 2.11
C ASP A 184 2.93 -11.21 0.77
N THR A 185 1.64 -10.87 0.60
CA THR A 185 1.11 -10.32 -0.65
C THR A 185 0.51 -8.94 -0.40
N MET A 186 1.06 -7.93 -1.08
CA MET A 186 0.45 -6.60 -1.10
C MET A 186 -0.69 -6.57 -2.12
N ILE A 187 -1.85 -6.08 -1.71
CA ILE A 187 -3.03 -5.96 -2.57
C ILE A 187 -3.17 -4.51 -3.03
N ILE A 188 -3.21 -4.30 -4.35
CA ILE A 188 -3.48 -3.00 -4.97
C ILE A 188 -4.74 -3.16 -5.83
N CYS A 189 -5.78 -2.41 -5.52
CA CYS A 189 -7.02 -2.37 -6.28
C CYS A 189 -7.12 -1.09 -7.12
N ALA A 190 -7.78 -1.16 -8.26
CA ALA A 190 -8.09 0.02 -9.07
C ALA A 190 -9.56 0.06 -9.46
N THR A 191 -10.12 1.28 -9.47
CA THR A 191 -11.50 1.54 -9.91
C THR A 191 -11.59 2.86 -10.67
N ASN A 192 -12.57 2.96 -11.56
CA ASN A 192 -13.00 4.21 -12.17
C ASN A 192 -14.32 4.74 -11.55
N ASN A 193 -14.88 4.03 -10.58
CA ASN A 193 -16.13 4.38 -9.93
C ASN A 193 -15.88 5.16 -8.64
N ASN A 194 -16.12 6.47 -8.66
CA ASN A 194 -15.95 7.33 -7.50
C ASN A 194 -16.92 7.02 -6.35
N ASN A 195 -18.09 6.45 -6.65
CA ASN A 195 -19.04 6.04 -5.63
C ASN A 195 -18.54 4.82 -4.86
N LEU A 196 -17.90 3.87 -5.53
CA LEU A 196 -17.28 2.73 -4.87
C LEU A 196 -16.21 3.17 -3.87
N LYS A 197 -15.38 4.17 -4.25
CA LYS A 197 -14.41 4.76 -3.32
C LYS A 197 -15.08 5.22 -2.03
N LYS A 198 -16.20 5.95 -2.14
CA LYS A 198 -16.93 6.45 -0.98
C LYS A 198 -17.48 5.31 -0.12
N THR A 199 -18.10 4.33 -0.74
CA THR A 199 -18.67 3.15 -0.05
C THR A 199 -17.57 2.32 0.63
N LEU A 200 -16.44 2.07 -0.03
CA LEU A 200 -15.32 1.32 0.54
C LEU A 200 -14.64 2.09 1.68
N VAL A 201 -14.47 3.41 1.54
CA VAL A 201 -13.91 4.24 2.61
C VAL A 201 -14.85 4.30 3.81
N GLU A 202 -16.16 4.38 3.61
CA GLU A 202 -17.15 4.38 4.69
C GLU A 202 -17.22 3.02 5.40
N ALA A 203 -17.20 1.92 4.65
CA ALA A 203 -17.30 0.56 5.20
C ALA A 203 -15.98 0.06 5.81
N TYR A 204 -14.83 0.47 5.26
CA TYR A 204 -13.51 -0.10 5.58
C TYR A 204 -12.43 0.97 5.82
N SER A 205 -12.82 2.12 6.35
CA SER A 205 -12.00 3.33 6.48
C SER A 205 -10.68 3.17 7.24
N ALA A 206 -10.50 2.09 7.96
CA ALA A 206 -9.29 1.86 8.75
C ALA A 206 -8.11 1.23 7.97
N LYS A 207 -8.37 0.59 6.81
CA LYS A 207 -7.35 -0.25 6.14
C LYS A 207 -7.08 0.08 4.66
N PHE A 208 -7.87 0.96 4.03
CA PHE A 208 -7.55 1.49 2.71
C PHE A 208 -7.03 2.93 2.82
N SER A 209 -5.71 3.09 2.64
CA SER A 209 -5.14 4.43 2.43
C SER A 209 -5.44 4.91 1.02
N VAL A 210 -6.13 6.03 0.91
CA VAL A 210 -6.52 6.67 -0.35
C VAL A 210 -5.53 7.77 -0.72
#